data_16feebb70780fb0bf090e61f7714c37e
#
_entry.id   16feebb70780fb0bf090e61f7714c37e
#
_cell.length_a   1.000
_cell.length_b   1.000
_cell.length_c   1.000
_cell.angle_alpha   90.00
_cell.angle_beta   90.00
_cell.angle_gamma   90.00
#
_symmetry.space_group_name_H-M   'P 1'
#
loop_
_entity.id
_entity.type
_entity.pdbx_description
1 polymer ?
#
loop_
_entity_poly.entity_id
_entity_poly.type
_entity_poly.pdbx_seq_one_letter_code
_entity_poly.pdbx_strand_id
1 'polypeptide(L)'
;MIVCMNLKQLAKHLNLSQTTVSRALNGYPEVNAETRRRVDEVARKVGYRPNPHAMRLATGRSHAIGHVLPSDRALLIDPHFSDFIAGAGDVYSANGFDVMLHVGGSEDEQTVYRRYAQSGAVDGVVVMGPRLNDWRIALLTELELPFI
;
A
#
# COMPACT_ATOMS: atom_id res chain seq x y z
N MET A 1 1.64 -11.23 25.64
CA MET A 1 1.02 -10.01 25.07
C MET A 1 2.17 -9.13 24.59
N ILE A 2 2.43 -9.11 23.28
CA ILE A 2 3.51 -8.29 22.68
C ILE A 2 3.00 -6.85 22.74
N VAL A 3 3.53 -6.05 23.66
CA VAL A 3 3.26 -4.61 23.71
C VAL A 3 4.01 -3.99 22.53
N CYS A 4 3.33 -3.80 21.41
CA CYS A 4 3.90 -3.05 20.29
C CYS A 4 4.15 -1.61 20.74
N MET A 5 5.43 -1.22 20.78
CA MET A 5 5.84 0.15 21.05
C MET A 5 5.24 1.09 19.98
N ASN A 6 4.66 2.21 20.39
CA ASN A 6 4.16 3.22 19.44
C ASN A 6 5.23 4.29 19.13
N LEU A 7 4.96 5.15 18.13
CA LEU A 7 5.91 6.19 17.71
C LEU A 7 6.32 7.14 18.85
N LYS A 8 5.37 7.48 19.74
CA LYS A 8 5.63 8.35 20.90
C LYS A 8 6.59 7.70 21.90
N GLN A 9 6.43 6.41 22.14
CA GLN A 9 7.31 5.65 23.03
C GLN A 9 8.71 5.48 22.43
N LEU A 10 8.80 5.21 21.11
CA LEU A 10 10.07 5.12 20.40
C LEU A 10 10.80 6.46 20.42
N ALA A 11 10.11 7.57 20.18
CA ALA A 11 10.67 8.91 20.25
C ALA A 11 11.22 9.23 21.65
N LYS A 12 10.44 8.90 22.69
CA LYS A 12 10.88 9.07 24.10
C LYS A 12 12.12 8.22 24.39
N HIS A 13 12.15 6.96 23.95
CA HIS A 13 13.29 6.06 24.13
C HIS A 13 14.56 6.57 23.46
N LEU A 14 14.43 7.21 22.30
CA LEU A 14 15.54 7.80 21.55
C LEU A 14 15.92 9.21 22.01
N ASN A 15 15.14 9.82 22.89
CA ASN A 15 15.25 11.22 23.28
C ASN A 15 15.18 12.17 22.06
N LEU A 16 14.25 11.89 21.13
CA LEU A 16 13.99 12.65 19.91
C LEU A 16 12.53 13.08 19.86
N SER A 17 12.23 14.08 19.02
CA SER A 17 10.83 14.40 18.70
C SER A 17 10.17 13.31 17.86
N GLN A 18 8.84 13.14 17.98
CA GLN A 18 8.09 12.21 17.13
C GLN A 18 8.27 12.53 15.64
N THR A 19 8.32 13.82 15.30
CA THR A 19 8.56 14.29 13.94
C THR A 19 9.92 13.85 13.42
N THR A 20 10.98 13.98 14.24
CA THR A 20 12.33 13.54 13.86
C THR A 20 12.37 12.03 13.63
N VAL A 21 11.78 11.25 14.52
CA VAL A 21 11.73 9.79 14.38
C VAL A 21 10.91 9.37 13.15
N SER A 22 9.76 9.98 12.92
CA SER A 22 8.94 9.73 11.73
C SER A 22 9.69 10.05 10.46
N ARG A 23 10.35 11.21 10.37
CA ARG A 23 11.15 11.60 9.20
C ARG A 23 12.36 10.69 8.98
N ALA A 24 13.02 10.26 10.05
CA ALA A 24 14.11 9.30 9.96
C ALA A 24 13.65 7.97 9.33
N LEU A 25 12.55 7.39 9.84
CA LEU A 25 11.97 6.14 9.36
C LEU A 25 11.47 6.21 7.90
N ASN A 26 11.02 7.40 7.47
CA ASN A 26 10.55 7.64 6.10
C ASN A 26 11.66 8.14 5.15
N GLY A 27 12.92 8.15 5.58
CA GLY A 27 14.05 8.47 4.72
C GLY A 27 14.18 9.94 4.31
N TYR A 28 13.53 10.86 5.01
CA TYR A 28 13.60 12.29 4.68
C TYR A 28 15.04 12.83 4.74
N PRO A 29 15.47 13.60 3.73
CA PRO A 29 16.85 14.06 3.62
C PRO A 29 17.33 15.00 4.72
N GLU A 30 16.37 15.70 5.40
CA GLU A 30 16.67 16.62 6.50
C GLU A 30 17.19 15.93 7.76
N VAL A 31 17.02 14.59 7.87
CA VAL A 31 17.55 13.81 9.00
C VAL A 31 18.91 13.28 8.61
N ASN A 32 19.93 13.62 9.40
CA ASN A 32 21.27 13.15 9.14
C ASN A 32 21.38 11.61 9.21
N ALA A 33 22.37 11.06 8.49
CA ALA A 33 22.54 9.62 8.33
C ALA A 33 22.76 8.87 9.66
N GLU A 34 23.44 9.49 10.62
CA GLU A 34 23.70 8.89 11.92
C GLU A 34 22.41 8.74 12.75
N THR A 35 21.62 9.82 12.79
CA THR A 35 20.32 9.79 13.47
C THR A 35 19.39 8.76 12.82
N ARG A 36 19.37 8.69 11.49
CA ARG A 36 18.56 7.70 10.75
C ARG A 36 18.97 6.28 11.13
N ARG A 37 20.25 5.96 11.05
CA ARG A 37 20.78 4.65 11.44
C ARG A 37 20.42 4.28 12.87
N ARG A 38 20.58 5.21 13.83
CA ARG A 38 20.23 5.00 15.23
C ARG A 38 18.75 4.71 15.44
N VAL A 39 17.88 5.45 14.73
CA VAL A 39 16.43 5.24 14.77
C VAL A 39 16.06 3.86 14.22
N ASP A 40 16.63 3.47 13.06
CA ASP A 40 16.37 2.17 12.42
C ASP A 40 16.84 0.99 13.29
N GLU A 41 18.01 1.11 13.91
CA GLU A 41 18.54 0.07 14.80
C GLU A 41 17.64 -0.14 16.01
N VAL A 42 17.22 0.95 16.65
CA VAL A 42 16.35 0.84 17.83
C VAL A 42 14.96 0.35 17.43
N ALA A 43 14.37 0.87 16.35
CA ALA A 43 13.08 0.42 15.85
C ALA A 43 13.07 -1.09 15.60
N ARG A 44 14.12 -1.63 14.96
CA ARG A 44 14.28 -3.08 14.74
C ARG A 44 14.43 -3.85 16.05
N LYS A 45 15.23 -3.37 17.00
CA LYS A 45 15.44 -4.03 18.30
C LYS A 45 14.17 -4.14 19.13
N VAL A 46 13.32 -3.12 19.09
CA VAL A 46 12.06 -3.09 19.87
C VAL A 46 10.86 -3.62 19.08
N GLY A 47 11.07 -4.09 17.86
CA GLY A 47 9.99 -4.60 16.99
C GLY A 47 8.98 -3.51 16.57
N TYR A 48 9.39 -2.25 16.55
CA TYR A 48 8.53 -1.16 16.11
C TYR A 48 8.30 -1.27 14.61
N ARG A 49 7.02 -1.18 14.22
CA ARG A 49 6.63 -1.02 12.82
C ARG A 49 5.81 0.26 12.68
N PRO A 50 6.12 1.12 11.70
CA PRO A 50 5.28 2.27 11.39
C PRO A 50 3.82 1.84 11.18
N ASN A 51 2.90 2.65 11.68
CA ASN A 51 1.48 2.40 11.43
C ASN A 51 1.17 2.76 9.96
N PRO A 52 0.73 1.83 9.11
CA PRO A 52 0.46 2.10 7.70
C PRO A 52 -0.58 3.22 7.51
N HIS A 53 -1.59 3.30 8.37
CA HIS A 53 -2.59 4.38 8.30
C HIS A 53 -2.01 5.76 8.58
N ALA A 54 -1.09 5.85 9.55
CA ALA A 54 -0.41 7.11 9.86
C ALA A 54 0.56 7.50 8.73
N MET A 55 1.27 6.53 8.14
CA MET A 55 2.12 6.77 6.97
C MET A 55 1.30 7.29 5.78
N ARG A 56 0.19 6.64 5.49
CA ARG A 56 -0.72 7.07 4.42
C ARG A 56 -1.21 8.50 4.60
N LEU A 57 -1.64 8.88 5.81
CA LEU A 57 -2.03 10.26 6.12
C LEU A 57 -0.88 11.25 5.94
N ALA A 58 0.35 10.85 6.22
CA ALA A 58 1.50 11.73 6.13
C ALA A 58 2.06 11.86 4.70
N THR A 59 1.95 10.80 3.88
CA THR A 59 2.56 10.73 2.54
C THR A 59 1.56 10.84 1.41
N GLY A 60 0.27 10.67 1.67
CA GLY A 60 -0.78 10.51 0.67
C GLY A 60 -0.71 9.20 -0.11
N ARG A 61 0.19 8.27 0.27
CA ARG A 61 0.39 6.98 -0.41
C ARG A 61 -0.07 5.82 0.44
N SER A 62 -0.76 4.87 -0.18
CA SER A 62 -1.24 3.66 0.48
C SER A 62 -0.19 2.54 0.50
N HIS A 63 0.76 2.57 -0.42
CA HIS A 63 1.67 1.46 -0.73
C HIS A 63 0.91 0.15 -1.02
N ALA A 64 -0.20 0.26 -1.72
CA ALA A 64 -1.00 -0.88 -2.16
C ALA A 64 -1.35 -0.77 -3.65
N ILE A 65 -1.30 -1.90 -4.34
CA ILE A 65 -1.76 -2.05 -5.72
C ILE A 65 -3.05 -2.84 -5.72
N GLY A 66 -4.08 -2.28 -6.36
CA GLY A 66 -5.41 -2.87 -6.43
C GLY A 66 -5.57 -3.81 -7.62
N HIS A 67 -6.21 -4.94 -7.37
CA HIS A 67 -6.70 -5.86 -8.39
C HIS A 67 -8.19 -6.05 -8.16
N VAL A 68 -9.01 -5.61 -9.10
CA VAL A 68 -10.47 -5.80 -9.05
C VAL A 68 -10.83 -6.93 -10.01
N LEU A 69 -11.29 -8.02 -9.45
CA LEU A 69 -11.71 -9.18 -10.22
C LEU A 69 -13.21 -9.11 -10.48
N PRO A 70 -13.66 -9.45 -11.70
CA PRO A 70 -15.07 -9.55 -11.98
C PRO A 70 -15.74 -10.60 -11.10
N SER A 71 -17.05 -10.50 -10.94
CA SER A 71 -17.84 -11.44 -10.14
C SER A 71 -17.79 -12.88 -10.66
N ASP A 72 -17.31 -13.07 -11.88
CA ASP A 72 -17.04 -14.39 -12.43
C ASP A 72 -15.83 -15.03 -11.76
N ARG A 73 -16.09 -16.10 -11.02
CA ARG A 73 -15.05 -16.84 -10.29
C ARG A 73 -14.07 -17.61 -11.20
N ALA A 74 -14.32 -17.65 -12.50
CA ALA A 74 -13.49 -18.39 -13.44
C ALA A 74 -12.02 -17.90 -13.41
N LEU A 75 -11.81 -16.59 -13.23
CA LEU A 75 -10.47 -16.04 -13.15
C LEU A 75 -9.69 -16.52 -11.91
N LEU A 76 -10.37 -16.75 -10.78
CA LEU A 76 -9.71 -17.20 -9.53
C LEU A 76 -9.19 -18.64 -9.63
N ILE A 77 -9.80 -19.45 -10.50
CA ILE A 77 -9.40 -20.86 -10.72
C ILE A 77 -8.48 -20.99 -11.94
N ASP A 78 -8.18 -19.90 -12.64
CA ASP A 78 -7.25 -19.90 -13.76
C ASP A 78 -5.81 -19.99 -13.23
N PRO A 79 -5.03 -21.03 -13.60
CA PRO A 79 -3.64 -21.17 -13.20
C PRO A 79 -2.77 -19.95 -13.57
N HIS A 80 -3.03 -19.33 -14.73
CA HIS A 80 -2.28 -18.13 -15.17
C HIS A 80 -2.49 -16.94 -14.23
N PHE A 81 -3.69 -16.79 -13.64
CA PHE A 81 -3.92 -15.76 -12.65
C PHE A 81 -3.12 -16.01 -11.37
N SER A 82 -3.05 -17.25 -10.92
CA SER A 82 -2.27 -17.62 -9.73
C SER A 82 -0.77 -17.36 -9.94
N ASP A 83 -0.23 -17.72 -11.10
CA ASP A 83 1.17 -17.48 -11.46
C ASP A 83 1.46 -15.97 -11.57
N PHE A 84 0.53 -15.21 -12.17
CA PHE A 84 0.64 -13.76 -12.26
C PHE A 84 0.68 -13.11 -10.88
N ILE A 85 -0.26 -13.46 -10.00
CA ILE A 85 -0.34 -12.87 -8.65
C ILE A 85 0.89 -13.25 -7.81
N ALA A 86 1.41 -14.46 -7.95
CA ALA A 86 2.63 -14.89 -7.27
C ALA A 86 3.82 -14.05 -7.73
N GLY A 87 4.05 -13.94 -9.03
CA GLY A 87 5.16 -13.15 -9.59
C GLY A 87 5.03 -11.65 -9.31
N ALA A 88 3.83 -11.08 -9.44
CA ALA A 88 3.55 -9.70 -9.13
C ALA A 88 3.76 -9.42 -7.63
N GLY A 89 3.32 -10.34 -6.77
CA GLY A 89 3.47 -10.25 -5.32
C GLY A 89 4.93 -10.16 -4.87
N ASP A 90 5.80 -10.93 -5.49
CA ASP A 90 7.25 -10.86 -5.23
C ASP A 90 7.81 -9.46 -5.56
N VAL A 91 7.43 -8.91 -6.71
CA VAL A 91 7.86 -7.56 -7.13
C VAL A 91 7.27 -6.49 -6.22
N TYR A 92 5.99 -6.57 -5.89
CA TYR A 92 5.32 -5.61 -5.00
C TYR A 92 5.96 -5.62 -3.62
N SER A 93 6.14 -6.79 -3.03
CA SER A 93 6.75 -6.95 -1.71
C SER A 93 8.18 -6.42 -1.67
N ALA A 94 8.99 -6.70 -2.71
CA ALA A 94 10.35 -6.20 -2.82
C ALA A 94 10.41 -4.65 -2.88
N ASN A 95 9.34 -4.02 -3.36
CA ASN A 95 9.22 -2.55 -3.46
C ASN A 95 8.37 -1.94 -2.34
N GLY A 96 7.98 -2.70 -1.33
CA GLY A 96 7.22 -2.23 -0.18
C GLY A 96 5.75 -1.95 -0.48
N PHE A 97 5.17 -2.62 -1.50
CA PHE A 97 3.75 -2.56 -1.81
C PHE A 97 3.03 -3.82 -1.34
N ASP A 98 1.81 -3.64 -0.90
CA ASP A 98 0.85 -4.71 -0.63
C ASP A 98 -0.05 -4.96 -1.84
N VAL A 99 -0.59 -6.17 -1.96
CA VAL A 99 -1.65 -6.51 -2.92
C VAL A 99 -3.01 -6.30 -2.27
N MET A 100 -3.85 -5.48 -2.87
CA MET A 100 -5.25 -5.36 -2.49
C MET A 100 -6.13 -6.03 -3.54
N LEU A 101 -6.69 -7.18 -3.19
CA LEU A 101 -7.54 -7.96 -4.07
C LEU A 101 -9.02 -7.74 -3.71
N HIS A 102 -9.81 -7.22 -4.65
CA HIS A 102 -11.27 -7.22 -4.56
C HIS A 102 -11.83 -8.34 -5.42
N VAL A 103 -12.57 -9.22 -4.79
CA VAL A 103 -13.20 -10.36 -5.47
C VAL A 103 -14.69 -10.24 -5.31
N GLY A 104 -15.37 -9.94 -6.40
CA GLY A 104 -16.84 -9.98 -6.53
C GLY A 104 -17.65 -9.73 -5.26
N GLY A 105 -18.91 -9.53 -5.38
CA GLY A 105 -19.78 -9.25 -4.23
C GLY A 105 -21.06 -8.60 -4.71
N SER A 106 -21.77 -7.92 -3.80
CA SER A 106 -22.94 -7.10 -4.14
C SER A 106 -22.57 -5.74 -4.74
N GLU A 107 -21.31 -5.34 -4.62
CA GLU A 107 -20.79 -4.08 -5.14
C GLU A 107 -20.28 -4.29 -6.58
N ASP A 108 -20.68 -3.42 -7.51
CA ASP A 108 -20.18 -3.47 -8.88
C ASP A 108 -18.76 -2.93 -9.00
N GLU A 109 -18.07 -3.29 -10.07
CA GLU A 109 -16.68 -2.88 -10.30
C GLU A 109 -16.51 -1.35 -10.33
N GLN A 110 -17.48 -0.60 -10.87
CA GLN A 110 -17.40 0.87 -10.92
C GLN A 110 -17.38 1.48 -9.51
N THR A 111 -18.24 1.00 -8.65
CA THR A 111 -18.32 1.43 -7.26
C THR A 111 -17.01 1.14 -6.52
N VAL A 112 -16.40 -0.01 -6.77
CA VAL A 112 -15.09 -0.37 -6.19
C VAL A 112 -14.00 0.60 -6.64
N TYR A 113 -13.89 0.90 -7.94
CA TYR A 113 -12.90 1.85 -8.44
C TYR A 113 -13.10 3.26 -7.89
N ARG A 114 -14.35 3.74 -7.83
CA ARG A 114 -14.67 5.06 -7.22
C ARG A 114 -14.28 5.08 -5.74
N ARG A 115 -14.58 4.02 -5.01
CA ARG A 115 -14.19 3.88 -3.60
C ARG A 115 -12.67 3.88 -3.42
N TYR A 116 -11.93 3.19 -4.28
CA TYR A 116 -10.46 3.19 -4.24
C TYR A 116 -9.88 4.58 -4.47
N ALA A 117 -10.35 5.29 -5.48
CA ALA A 117 -9.91 6.65 -5.77
C ALA A 117 -10.23 7.61 -4.61
N GLN A 118 -11.49 7.62 -4.14
CA GLN A 118 -11.93 8.52 -3.07
C GLN A 118 -11.24 8.27 -1.73
N SER A 119 -11.03 7.00 -1.41
CA SER A 119 -10.41 6.64 -0.14
C SER A 119 -8.89 6.63 -0.20
N GLY A 120 -8.26 6.70 -1.39
CA GLY A 120 -6.84 6.49 -1.61
C GLY A 120 -6.39 5.11 -1.09
N ALA A 121 -7.23 4.08 -1.17
CA ALA A 121 -6.95 2.75 -0.64
C ALA A 121 -5.80 2.06 -1.37
N VAL A 122 -5.60 2.42 -2.63
CA VAL A 122 -4.53 1.93 -3.50
C VAL A 122 -3.83 3.10 -4.16
N ASP A 123 -2.58 2.95 -4.53
CA ASP A 123 -1.81 3.93 -5.29
C ASP A 123 -2.00 3.75 -6.80
N GLY A 124 -2.54 2.63 -7.21
CA GLY A 124 -2.87 2.31 -8.59
C GLY A 124 -3.56 0.95 -8.67
N VAL A 125 -4.05 0.63 -9.87
CA VAL A 125 -4.74 -0.64 -10.13
C VAL A 125 -4.18 -1.33 -11.37
N VAL A 126 -4.23 -2.65 -11.38
CA VAL A 126 -3.94 -3.45 -12.55
C VAL A 126 -5.26 -3.90 -13.16
N VAL A 127 -5.50 -3.53 -14.43
CA VAL A 127 -6.68 -3.90 -15.19
C VAL A 127 -6.41 -5.20 -15.94
N MET A 128 -6.96 -6.29 -15.46
CA MET A 128 -6.76 -7.60 -16.07
C MET A 128 -7.76 -7.85 -17.21
N GLY A 129 -7.27 -8.47 -18.30
CA GLY A 129 -8.09 -8.82 -19.44
C GLY A 129 -8.83 -7.64 -20.06
N PRO A 130 -8.14 -6.56 -20.47
CA PRO A 130 -8.81 -5.40 -21.06
C PRO A 130 -9.47 -5.79 -22.39
N ARG A 131 -10.61 -5.15 -22.68
CA ARG A 131 -11.39 -5.34 -23.91
C ARG A 131 -11.27 -4.12 -24.80
N LEU A 132 -11.62 -4.31 -26.08
CA LEU A 132 -11.75 -3.16 -26.97
C LEU A 132 -12.84 -2.20 -26.43
N ASN A 133 -12.52 -0.91 -26.34
CA ASN A 133 -13.37 0.13 -25.74
C ASN A 133 -13.78 -0.18 -24.28
N ASP A 134 -12.82 -0.64 -23.48
CA ASP A 134 -13.05 -0.99 -22.09
C ASP A 134 -13.44 0.24 -21.26
N TRP A 135 -14.64 0.21 -20.70
CA TRP A 135 -15.20 1.30 -19.88
C TRP A 135 -14.33 1.63 -18.66
N ARG A 136 -13.56 0.64 -18.15
CA ARG A 136 -12.68 0.82 -17.00
C ARG A 136 -11.59 1.86 -17.29
N ILE A 137 -11.07 1.88 -18.50
CA ILE A 137 -10.03 2.83 -18.91
C ILE A 137 -10.54 4.28 -18.83
N ALA A 138 -11.74 4.53 -19.37
CA ALA A 138 -12.36 5.86 -19.29
C ALA A 138 -12.63 6.28 -17.84
N LEU A 139 -13.18 5.37 -17.04
CA LEU A 139 -13.48 5.62 -15.65
C LEU A 139 -12.21 5.90 -14.81
N LEU A 140 -11.18 5.08 -14.96
CA LEU A 140 -9.93 5.24 -14.20
C LEU A 140 -9.20 6.54 -14.57
N THR A 141 -9.29 6.95 -15.85
CA THR A 141 -8.78 8.23 -16.32
C THR A 141 -9.57 9.39 -15.69
N GLU A 142 -10.91 9.32 -15.67
CA GLU A 142 -11.78 10.31 -15.00
C GLU A 142 -11.46 10.46 -13.51
N LEU A 143 -11.18 9.34 -12.86
CA LEU A 143 -10.88 9.29 -11.42
C LEU A 143 -9.43 9.68 -11.07
N GLU A 144 -8.61 9.94 -12.06
CA GLU A 144 -7.16 10.18 -11.89
C GLU A 144 -6.47 9.05 -11.08
N LEU A 145 -7.03 7.83 -11.12
CA LEU A 145 -6.46 6.67 -10.46
C LEU A 145 -5.46 5.99 -11.40
N PRO A 146 -4.16 5.94 -11.05
CA PRO A 146 -3.16 5.29 -11.90
C PRO A 146 -3.52 3.84 -12.20
N PHE A 147 -3.30 3.42 -13.44
CA PHE A 147 -3.58 2.03 -13.85
C PHE A 147 -2.62 1.53 -14.94
N ILE A 148 -2.56 0.22 -15.07
CA ILE A 148 -1.85 -0.51 -16.11
C ILE A 148 -2.68 -1.70 -16.57
#